data_8c5dcbd2e0085c726ae4321561f866b0
#
_entry.id   8c5dcbd2e0085c726ae4321561f866b0
#
_cell.length_a   1.000
_cell.length_b   1.000
_cell.length_c   1.000
_cell.angle_alpha   90.00
_cell.angle_beta   90.00
_cell.angle_gamma   90.00
#
_symmetry.space_group_name_H-M   'P 1'
#
loop_
_entity.id
_entity.type
_entity.pdbx_description
1 polymer ?
#
loop_
_entity_poly.entity_id
_entity_poly.type
_entity_poly.pdbx_seq_one_letter_code
_entity_poly.pdbx_strand_id
1 'polypeptide(L)'
;MSAFFELRIYQIFPGKMNEWVSFMEKTIMPFQIEQGMVIHGSFIKDRSDQFALENGERVMNSEKKGNTYVWIRRFESEEEKVKLYKAVYESKEWLDNIAPTVANLVDRNSIIVHNLSSTALSIMK
;
A
#
# COMPACT_ATOMS: atom_id res chain seq x y z
N MET A 1 -14.72 13.65 13.95
CA MET A 1 -14.50 12.40 13.24
C MET A 1 -13.06 11.97 13.41
N SER A 2 -12.89 10.76 13.75
CA SER A 2 -11.56 10.23 14.03
C SER A 2 -10.78 9.93 12.77
N ALA A 3 -9.47 9.81 12.96
CA ALA A 3 -8.57 9.36 11.90
C ALA A 3 -8.90 7.94 11.46
N PHE A 4 -8.43 7.59 10.30
CA PHE A 4 -8.58 6.24 9.77
C PHE A 4 -7.33 5.85 8.99
N PHE A 5 -7.26 4.56 8.64
CA PHE A 5 -6.13 4.00 7.91
C PHE A 5 -6.58 3.49 6.56
N GLU A 6 -5.72 3.64 5.59
CA GLU A 6 -5.92 3.06 4.27
C GLU A 6 -4.87 1.96 4.09
N LEU A 7 -5.33 0.71 3.98
CA LEU A 7 -4.48 -0.43 3.72
C LEU A 7 -4.58 -0.76 2.24
N ARG A 8 -3.44 -0.81 1.55
CA ARG A 8 -3.37 -1.10 0.13
C ARG A 8 -2.59 -2.38 -0.12
N ILE A 9 -3.13 -3.23 -0.97
CA ILE A 9 -2.52 -4.50 -1.35
C ILE A 9 -2.29 -4.49 -2.85
N TYR A 10 -1.04 -4.67 -3.26
CA TYR A 10 -0.63 -4.65 -4.67
C TYR A 10 -0.04 -5.99 -5.06
N GLN A 11 -0.30 -6.41 -6.30
CA GLN A 11 0.47 -7.48 -6.91
C GLN A 11 1.54 -6.84 -7.81
N ILE A 12 2.78 -7.14 -7.49
CA ILE A 12 3.94 -6.64 -8.24
C ILE A 12 4.22 -7.63 -9.36
N PHE A 13 4.60 -7.16 -10.53
CA PHE A 13 4.93 -8.06 -11.63
C PHE A 13 6.11 -8.95 -11.24
N PRO A 14 6.11 -10.22 -11.70
CA PRO A 14 7.15 -11.19 -11.31
C PRO A 14 8.56 -10.64 -11.55
N GLY A 15 9.42 -10.80 -10.55
CA GLY A 15 10.82 -10.37 -10.63
C GLY A 15 11.03 -8.88 -10.40
N LYS A 16 9.99 -8.10 -10.11
CA LYS A 16 10.08 -6.65 -9.97
C LYS A 16 10.02 -6.15 -8.53
N MET A 17 9.94 -7.03 -7.54
CA MET A 17 9.75 -6.59 -6.15
C MET A 17 10.90 -5.73 -5.64
N ASN A 18 12.15 -6.10 -5.90
CA ASN A 18 13.29 -5.32 -5.42
C ASN A 18 13.30 -3.92 -6.04
N GLU A 19 13.01 -3.83 -7.31
CA GLU A 19 12.91 -2.56 -8.01
C GLU A 19 11.75 -1.72 -7.46
N TRP A 20 10.61 -2.35 -7.20
CA TRP A 20 9.44 -1.70 -6.63
C TRP A 20 9.73 -1.12 -5.23
N VAL A 21 10.30 -1.93 -4.34
CA VAL A 21 10.64 -1.48 -2.98
C VAL A 21 11.61 -0.30 -3.03
N SER A 22 12.64 -0.40 -3.87
CA SER A 22 13.57 0.70 -4.05
C SER A 22 12.89 1.98 -4.52
N PHE A 23 11.97 1.85 -5.48
CA PHE A 23 11.21 3.00 -6.01
C PHE A 23 10.28 3.59 -4.95
N MET A 24 9.61 2.75 -4.15
CA MET A 24 8.80 3.22 -3.04
C MET A 24 9.62 4.02 -2.04
N GLU A 25 10.77 3.47 -1.62
CA GLU A 25 11.56 4.08 -0.56
C GLU A 25 12.34 5.31 -0.99
N LYS A 26 12.78 5.34 -2.24
CA LYS A 26 13.60 6.45 -2.74
C LYS A 26 12.80 7.56 -3.43
N THR A 27 11.63 7.26 -3.94
CA THR A 27 10.86 8.20 -4.75
C THR A 27 9.44 8.41 -4.24
N ILE A 28 8.62 7.36 -4.17
CA ILE A 28 7.19 7.53 -3.86
C ILE A 28 6.98 8.01 -2.44
N MET A 29 7.54 7.31 -1.45
CA MET A 29 7.35 7.68 -0.05
C MET A 29 7.89 9.07 0.27
N PRO A 30 9.14 9.41 -0.10
CA PRO A 30 9.63 10.77 0.17
C PRO A 30 8.76 11.86 -0.47
N PHE A 31 8.31 11.64 -1.70
CA PHE A 31 7.44 12.59 -2.37
C PHE A 31 6.10 12.75 -1.63
N GLN A 32 5.48 11.64 -1.27
CA GLN A 32 4.18 11.68 -0.59
C GLN A 32 4.30 12.27 0.82
N ILE A 33 5.35 11.93 1.55
CA ILE A 33 5.60 12.49 2.89
C ILE A 33 5.79 14.01 2.80
N GLU A 34 6.50 14.48 1.80
CA GLU A 34 6.68 15.91 1.57
C GLU A 34 5.34 16.62 1.34
N GLN A 35 4.39 15.95 0.69
CA GLN A 35 3.05 16.49 0.46
C GLN A 35 2.15 16.40 1.71
N GLY A 36 2.57 15.72 2.75
CA GLY A 36 1.81 15.60 3.99
C GLY A 36 1.24 14.21 4.26
N MET A 37 1.50 13.24 3.41
CA MET A 37 1.04 11.87 3.65
C MET A 37 1.76 11.27 4.86
N VAL A 38 1.02 10.50 5.67
CA VAL A 38 1.58 9.79 6.83
C VAL A 38 1.53 8.30 6.51
N ILE A 39 2.71 7.70 6.37
CA ILE A 39 2.85 6.29 6.00
C ILE A 39 3.26 5.53 7.26
N HIS A 40 2.40 4.60 7.70
CA HIS A 40 2.60 3.83 8.93
C HIS A 40 3.29 2.49 8.69
N GLY A 41 3.19 1.93 7.50
CA GLY A 41 3.79 0.64 7.22
C GLY A 41 4.01 0.40 5.76
N SER A 42 5.02 -0.41 5.46
CA SER A 42 5.41 -0.81 4.12
C SER A 42 5.96 -2.22 4.24
N PHE A 43 5.34 -3.19 3.57
CA PHE A 43 5.61 -4.60 3.79
C PHE A 43 5.68 -5.37 2.48
N ILE A 44 6.59 -6.35 2.45
CA ILE A 44 6.57 -7.36 1.39
C ILE A 44 6.12 -8.69 2.01
N LYS A 45 5.38 -9.47 1.23
CA LYS A 45 4.94 -10.78 1.65
C LYS A 45 5.96 -11.80 1.15
N ASP A 46 7.00 -12.01 1.93
CA ASP A 46 8.11 -12.90 1.56
C ASP A 46 8.16 -14.18 2.40
N ARG A 47 7.20 -14.36 3.31
CA ARG A 47 7.13 -15.55 4.15
C ARG A 47 6.48 -16.69 3.39
N SER A 48 7.00 -17.90 3.56
CA SER A 48 6.56 -19.06 2.80
C SER A 48 5.50 -19.90 3.53
N ASP A 49 5.18 -19.58 4.77
CA ASP A 49 4.32 -20.37 5.65
C ASP A 49 2.89 -19.84 5.71
N GLN A 50 2.40 -19.32 4.61
CA GLN A 50 1.04 -18.82 4.52
C GLN A 50 0.01 -19.96 4.54
N PHE A 51 -1.08 -19.74 5.26
CA PHE A 51 -2.23 -20.62 5.22
C PHE A 51 -3.52 -19.82 5.41
N ALA A 52 -4.64 -20.43 5.04
CA ALA A 52 -5.97 -19.91 5.34
C ALA A 52 -6.69 -20.91 6.25
N LEU A 53 -7.73 -20.47 6.95
CA LEU A 53 -8.59 -21.34 7.71
C LEU A 53 -9.89 -21.58 6.94
N GLU A 54 -10.24 -22.85 6.75
CA GLU A 54 -11.54 -23.25 6.21
C GLU A 54 -12.19 -24.19 7.23
N ASN A 55 -13.38 -23.82 7.73
CA ASN A 55 -14.08 -24.57 8.77
C ASN A 55 -13.20 -24.88 9.97
N GLY A 56 -12.32 -23.95 10.34
CA GLY A 56 -11.40 -24.10 11.47
C GLY A 56 -10.14 -24.92 11.18
N GLU A 57 -9.97 -25.41 9.97
CA GLU A 57 -8.80 -26.18 9.58
C GLU A 57 -7.86 -25.36 8.69
N ARG A 58 -6.56 -25.64 8.83
CA ARG A 58 -5.57 -24.98 7.98
C ARG A 58 -5.63 -25.50 6.56
N VAL A 59 -5.73 -24.57 5.62
CA VAL A 59 -5.57 -24.87 4.21
C VAL A 59 -4.34 -24.12 3.74
N MET A 60 -3.31 -24.84 3.32
CA MET A 60 -2.09 -24.23 2.83
C MET A 60 -2.36 -23.56 1.49
N ASN A 61 -1.95 -22.30 1.38
CA ASN A 61 -2.11 -21.55 0.16
C ASN A 61 -0.83 -21.67 -0.67
N SER A 62 -0.98 -22.04 -1.94
CA SER A 62 0.13 -22.21 -2.87
C SER A 62 0.52 -20.90 -3.56
N GLU A 63 0.05 -19.77 -3.05
CA GLU A 63 0.38 -18.46 -3.64
C GLU A 63 1.89 -18.25 -3.73
N LYS A 64 2.34 -17.77 -4.87
CA LYS A 64 3.75 -17.49 -5.09
C LYS A 64 4.20 -16.36 -4.18
N LYS A 65 5.26 -16.61 -3.41
CA LYS A 65 5.84 -15.58 -2.56
C LYS A 65 6.58 -14.53 -3.39
N GLY A 66 6.71 -13.34 -2.82
CA GLY A 66 7.53 -12.28 -3.41
C GLY A 66 6.79 -11.34 -4.35
N ASN A 67 5.51 -11.56 -4.61
CA ASN A 67 4.75 -10.71 -5.53
C ASN A 67 3.76 -9.76 -4.84
N THR A 68 3.48 -9.95 -3.57
CA THR A 68 2.51 -9.12 -2.87
C THR A 68 3.20 -8.08 -2.00
N TYR A 69 2.77 -6.84 -2.18
CA TYR A 69 3.26 -5.70 -1.41
C TYR A 69 2.07 -5.05 -0.69
N VAL A 70 2.26 -4.65 0.56
CA VAL A 70 1.21 -4.03 1.38
C VAL A 70 1.77 -2.76 2.00
N TRP A 71 0.99 -1.68 1.97
CA TRP A 71 1.36 -0.48 2.71
C TRP A 71 0.15 0.17 3.34
N ILE A 72 0.39 0.96 4.38
CA ILE A 72 -0.66 1.53 5.22
C ILE A 72 -0.37 3.02 5.39
N ARG A 73 -1.39 3.84 5.10
CA ARG A 73 -1.33 5.29 5.33
C ARG A 73 -2.41 5.71 6.31
N ARG A 74 -2.16 6.78 7.04
CA ARG A 74 -3.10 7.33 8.00
C ARG A 74 -3.59 8.69 7.52
N PHE A 75 -4.89 8.93 7.63
CA PHE A 75 -5.52 10.22 7.33
C PHE A 75 -6.29 10.71 8.55
N GLU A 76 -6.21 12.02 8.81
CA GLU A 76 -6.92 12.63 9.94
C GLU A 76 -8.44 12.65 9.70
N SER A 77 -8.87 12.75 8.43
CA SER A 77 -10.27 12.86 8.03
C SER A 77 -10.42 12.56 6.55
N GLU A 78 -11.66 12.38 6.10
CA GLU A 78 -11.96 12.28 4.68
C GLU A 78 -11.58 13.55 3.93
N GLU A 79 -11.77 14.71 4.54
CA GLU A 79 -11.40 15.99 3.91
C GLU A 79 -9.89 16.06 3.67
N GLU A 80 -9.10 15.65 4.66
CA GLU A 80 -7.65 15.61 4.51
C GLU A 80 -7.24 14.64 3.41
N LYS A 81 -7.85 13.45 3.38
CA LYS A 81 -7.55 12.47 2.35
C LYS A 81 -7.79 13.05 0.95
N VAL A 82 -8.92 13.72 0.74
CA VAL A 82 -9.22 14.33 -0.55
C VAL A 82 -8.16 15.36 -0.93
N LYS A 83 -7.76 16.22 0.00
CA LYS A 83 -6.71 17.23 -0.24
C LYS A 83 -5.38 16.58 -0.58
N LEU A 84 -4.97 15.56 0.16
CA LEU A 84 -3.69 14.89 -0.05
C LEU A 84 -3.68 14.08 -1.34
N TYR A 85 -4.78 13.42 -1.67
CA TYR A 85 -4.91 12.72 -2.94
C TYR A 85 -4.74 13.67 -4.12
N LYS A 86 -5.36 14.84 -4.02
CA LYS A 86 -5.23 15.86 -5.07
C LYS A 86 -3.78 16.35 -5.16
N ALA A 87 -3.17 16.67 -4.03
CA ALA A 87 -1.79 17.16 -4.00
C ALA A 87 -0.79 16.14 -4.55
N VAL A 88 -1.03 14.86 -4.35
CA VAL A 88 -0.14 13.79 -4.83
C VAL A 88 -0.50 13.38 -6.25
N TYR A 89 -1.72 12.88 -6.45
CA TYR A 89 -2.06 12.15 -7.68
C TYR A 89 -2.46 13.05 -8.85
N GLU A 90 -2.78 14.30 -8.60
CA GLU A 90 -3.03 15.28 -9.65
C GLU A 90 -1.83 16.17 -9.90
N SER A 91 -0.72 15.94 -9.20
CA SER A 91 0.51 16.71 -9.41
C SER A 91 1.19 16.33 -10.72
N LYS A 92 1.91 17.28 -11.29
CA LYS A 92 2.70 17.03 -12.48
C LYS A 92 3.80 15.99 -12.22
N GLU A 93 4.42 16.06 -11.04
CA GLU A 93 5.46 15.11 -10.66
C GLU A 93 4.94 13.67 -10.65
N TRP A 94 3.75 13.46 -10.08
CA TRP A 94 3.15 12.12 -10.09
C TRP A 94 2.81 11.67 -11.51
N LEU A 95 2.09 12.51 -12.24
CA LEU A 95 1.57 12.12 -13.55
C LEU A 95 2.68 11.87 -14.58
N ASP A 96 3.70 12.70 -14.58
CA ASP A 96 4.75 12.63 -15.60
C ASP A 96 5.92 11.73 -15.22
N ASN A 97 6.29 11.68 -13.94
CA ASN A 97 7.53 11.04 -13.51
C ASN A 97 7.34 9.79 -12.66
N ILE A 98 6.22 9.63 -11.96
CA ILE A 98 6.02 8.51 -11.04
C ILE A 98 5.05 7.48 -11.60
N ALA A 99 3.86 7.90 -12.02
CA ALA A 99 2.82 6.98 -12.48
C ALA A 99 3.28 6.06 -13.62
N PRO A 100 4.06 6.53 -14.61
CA PRO A 100 4.53 5.61 -15.67
C PRO A 100 5.39 4.47 -15.14
N THR A 101 6.23 4.72 -14.12
CA THR A 101 7.05 3.68 -13.51
C THR A 101 6.18 2.71 -12.69
N VAL A 102 5.19 3.24 -11.97
CA VAL A 102 4.23 2.37 -11.25
C VAL A 102 3.56 1.40 -12.22
N ALA A 103 3.15 1.89 -13.39
CA ALA A 103 2.49 1.06 -14.40
C ALA A 103 3.36 -0.09 -14.89
N ASN A 104 4.69 0.07 -14.86
CA ASN A 104 5.63 -0.96 -15.28
C ASN A 104 5.93 -2.00 -14.20
N LEU A 105 5.67 -1.67 -12.95
CA LEU A 105 6.06 -2.52 -11.81
C LEU A 105 4.88 -3.19 -11.13
N VAL A 106 3.71 -2.56 -11.14
CA VAL A 106 2.52 -3.01 -10.43
C VAL A 106 1.43 -3.39 -11.41
N ASP A 107 0.79 -4.55 -11.18
CA ASP A 107 -0.45 -4.88 -11.85
C ASP A 107 -1.56 -4.01 -11.24
N ARG A 108 -1.86 -2.88 -11.88
CA ARG A 108 -2.80 -1.90 -11.34
C ARG A 108 -4.23 -2.42 -11.24
N ASN A 109 -4.58 -3.45 -12.01
CA ASN A 109 -5.90 -4.07 -11.92
C ASN A 109 -6.05 -4.98 -10.70
N SER A 110 -4.94 -5.27 -10.02
CA SER A 110 -4.94 -6.11 -8.81
C SER A 110 -5.03 -5.31 -7.52
N ILE A 111 -4.98 -3.97 -7.59
CA ILE A 111 -4.91 -3.13 -6.39
C ILE A 111 -6.21 -3.23 -5.59
N ILE A 112 -6.07 -3.55 -4.30
CA ILE A 112 -7.18 -3.58 -3.36
C ILE A 112 -6.92 -2.51 -2.29
N VAL A 113 -7.94 -1.71 -1.98
CA VAL A 113 -7.84 -0.65 -0.98
C VAL A 113 -8.90 -0.89 0.08
N HIS A 114 -8.47 -0.94 1.34
CA HIS A 114 -9.36 -1.03 2.49
C HIS A 114 -9.22 0.23 3.34
N ASN A 115 -10.34 0.86 3.66
CA ASN A 115 -10.37 1.96 4.63
C ASN A 115 -10.80 1.39 5.98
N LEU A 116 -9.99 1.63 7.01
CA LEU A 116 -10.10 0.93 8.29
C LEU A 116 -10.15 1.94 9.43
N SER A 117 -11.10 1.75 10.34
CA SER A 117 -11.19 2.55 11.57
C SER A 117 -10.61 1.74 12.73
N SER A 118 -9.78 2.38 13.56
CA SER A 118 -9.17 1.72 14.70
C SER A 118 -10.21 1.37 15.76
N THR A 119 -10.10 0.19 16.35
CA THR A 119 -10.88 -0.17 17.52
C THR A 119 -10.16 0.29 18.80
N ALA A 120 -10.85 0.22 19.94
CA ALA A 120 -10.39 0.86 21.18
C ALA A 120 -8.99 0.39 21.65
N LEU A 121 -8.64 -0.86 21.41
CA LEU A 121 -7.36 -1.40 21.84
C LEU A 121 -6.30 -1.43 20.76
N SER A 122 -6.57 -0.87 19.59
CA SER A 122 -5.59 -0.80 18.53
C SER A 122 -4.46 0.16 18.92
N ILE A 123 -3.22 -0.25 18.69
CA ILE A 123 -2.06 0.63 18.86
C ILE A 123 -2.05 1.72 17.79
N MET A 124 -2.38 1.33 16.56
CA MET A 124 -2.51 2.29 15.46
C MET A 124 -3.83 3.05 15.60
N LYS A 125 -3.73 4.34 15.72
CA LYS A 125 -4.90 5.22 15.88
C LYS A 125 -4.81 6.50 15.09
#